data_babf500b4b1eb04832873f6cb5e32c9d
#
_entry.id   babf500b4b1eb04832873f6cb5e32c9d
#
_cell.length_a   1.000
_cell.length_b   1.000
_cell.length_c   1.000
_cell.angle_alpha   90.00
_cell.angle_beta   90.00
_cell.angle_gamma   90.00
#
_symmetry.space_group_name_H-M   'P 1'
#
loop_
_entity.id
_entity.type
_entity.pdbx_description
1 polymer ?
#
loop_
_entity_poly.entity_id
_entity_poly.type
_entity_poly.pdbx_seq_one_letter_code
_entity_poly.pdbx_strand_id
1 'polypeptide(L)'
;MSTRDKIMDVALNMFSERGYEAVSIRDICGEVGIKESTLYYHFKNKKDILDSLVEKFRTHIEDLLSHVDEITENPSQKKGKKNADPSVQMVDSYMIDSYLFDPFCNLMLRLMMIEQFHNEEIRVLYEKTLFTDPYEIQMNIFKRLASAGVMPEEDVEWIVRETHSYMTMLTFKYLLNGDLTEKRKKAYYKEVHDFMARRFKA
;
A
#
# COMPACT_ATOMS: atom_id res chain seq x y z
N MET A 1 -15.56 -15.88 -8.52
CA MET A 1 -15.25 -14.54 -9.03
C MET A 1 -16.34 -14.16 -10.02
N SER A 2 -17.03 -13.03 -9.81
CA SER A 2 -18.10 -12.56 -10.69
C SER A 2 -17.50 -12.01 -12.01
N THR A 3 -18.34 -11.86 -13.05
CA THR A 3 -17.91 -11.22 -14.32
C THR A 3 -17.44 -9.78 -14.09
N ARG A 4 -18.10 -9.06 -13.17
CA ARG A 4 -17.72 -7.70 -12.78
C ARG A 4 -16.32 -7.67 -12.20
N ASP A 5 -15.99 -8.58 -11.28
CA ASP A 5 -14.66 -8.67 -10.68
C ASP A 5 -13.59 -8.99 -11.73
N LYS A 6 -13.90 -9.94 -12.64
CA LYS A 6 -12.96 -10.30 -13.71
C LYS A 6 -12.67 -9.10 -14.64
N ILE A 7 -13.69 -8.28 -14.96
CA ILE A 7 -13.50 -7.04 -15.74
C ILE A 7 -12.58 -6.08 -14.97
N MET A 8 -12.81 -5.87 -13.66
CA MET A 8 -11.99 -4.98 -12.84
C MET A 8 -10.53 -5.46 -12.75
N ASP A 9 -10.31 -6.74 -12.53
CA ASP A 9 -8.96 -7.31 -12.41
C ASP A 9 -8.18 -7.19 -13.73
N VAL A 10 -8.82 -7.51 -14.88
CA VAL A 10 -8.20 -7.34 -16.20
C VAL A 10 -7.92 -5.87 -16.50
N ALA A 11 -8.90 -4.99 -16.23
CA ALA A 11 -8.73 -3.55 -16.46
C ALA A 11 -7.59 -2.98 -15.62
N LEU A 12 -7.49 -3.36 -14.32
CA LEU A 12 -6.43 -2.90 -13.43
C LEU A 12 -5.05 -3.35 -13.93
N ASN A 13 -4.90 -4.61 -14.34
CA ASN A 13 -3.66 -5.10 -14.93
C ASN A 13 -3.25 -4.25 -16.14
N MET A 14 -4.17 -4.04 -17.09
CA MET A 14 -3.89 -3.27 -18.30
C MET A 14 -3.60 -1.79 -18.00
N PHE A 15 -4.37 -1.15 -17.10
CA PHE A 15 -4.15 0.25 -16.71
C PHE A 15 -2.82 0.44 -15.98
N SER A 16 -2.44 -0.49 -15.13
CA SER A 16 -1.17 -0.42 -14.39
C SER A 16 0.08 -0.64 -15.25
N GLU A 17 -0.08 -1.21 -16.45
CA GLU A 17 1.01 -1.44 -17.40
C GLU A 17 1.11 -0.35 -18.47
N ARG A 18 -0.04 0.12 -18.98
CA ARG A 18 -0.10 0.97 -20.17
C ARG A 18 -0.64 2.37 -19.90
N GLY A 19 -1.14 2.63 -18.69
CA GLY A 19 -1.90 3.83 -18.37
C GLY A 19 -3.37 3.72 -18.78
N TYR A 20 -4.20 4.53 -18.15
CA TYR A 20 -5.67 4.52 -18.38
C TYR A 20 -6.04 4.88 -19.81
N GLU A 21 -5.42 5.93 -20.39
CA GLU A 21 -5.80 6.41 -21.72
C GLU A 21 -5.49 5.40 -22.83
N ALA A 22 -4.40 4.65 -22.73
CA ALA A 22 -3.95 3.70 -23.74
C ALA A 22 -4.79 2.41 -23.82
N VAL A 23 -5.70 2.18 -22.87
CA VAL A 23 -6.54 0.98 -22.82
C VAL A 23 -7.97 1.30 -23.24
N SER A 24 -8.52 0.55 -24.20
CA SER A 24 -9.90 0.68 -24.64
C SER A 24 -10.83 -0.36 -24.01
N ILE A 25 -12.14 -0.10 -24.03
CA ILE A 25 -13.17 -1.09 -23.64
C ILE A 25 -13.03 -2.38 -24.45
N ARG A 26 -12.69 -2.25 -25.74
CA ARG A 26 -12.50 -3.41 -26.63
C ARG A 26 -11.32 -4.28 -26.19
N ASP A 27 -10.23 -3.66 -25.75
CA ASP A 27 -9.06 -4.39 -25.24
C ASP A 27 -9.43 -5.19 -23.98
N ILE A 28 -10.14 -4.56 -23.04
CA ILE A 28 -10.62 -5.22 -21.82
C ILE A 28 -11.56 -6.38 -22.17
N CYS A 29 -12.53 -6.16 -23.07
CA CYS A 29 -13.46 -7.21 -23.50
C CYS A 29 -12.76 -8.38 -24.18
N GLY A 30 -11.74 -8.10 -25.00
CA GLY A 30 -10.92 -9.10 -25.66
C GLY A 30 -10.18 -9.99 -24.67
N GLU A 31 -9.55 -9.40 -23.66
CA GLU A 31 -8.81 -10.11 -22.64
C GLU A 31 -9.71 -10.91 -21.68
N VAL A 32 -10.87 -10.33 -21.30
CA VAL A 32 -11.87 -11.03 -20.46
C VAL A 32 -12.56 -12.16 -21.22
N GLY A 33 -12.63 -12.08 -22.57
CA GLY A 33 -13.35 -13.02 -23.42
C GLY A 33 -14.86 -12.79 -23.43
N ILE A 34 -15.32 -11.52 -23.39
CA ILE A 34 -16.74 -11.13 -23.39
C ILE A 34 -17.06 -10.16 -24.52
N LYS A 35 -18.36 -10.00 -24.84
CA LYS A 35 -18.81 -8.95 -25.72
C LYS A 35 -18.89 -7.60 -25.00
N GLU A 36 -18.72 -6.50 -25.74
CA GLU A 36 -18.87 -5.14 -25.20
C GLU A 36 -20.25 -4.92 -24.53
N SER A 37 -21.33 -5.50 -25.08
CA SER A 37 -22.67 -5.45 -24.46
C SER A 37 -22.71 -6.06 -23.06
N THR A 38 -21.91 -7.10 -22.81
CA THR A 38 -21.77 -7.71 -21.46
C THR A 38 -21.02 -6.78 -20.51
N LEU A 39 -19.97 -6.11 -20.99
CA LEU A 39 -19.26 -5.13 -20.18
C LEU A 39 -20.18 -3.96 -19.80
N TYR A 40 -20.93 -3.40 -20.77
CA TYR A 40 -21.87 -2.32 -20.52
C TYR A 40 -23.06 -2.68 -19.62
N TYR A 41 -23.33 -3.96 -19.43
CA TYR A 41 -24.27 -4.42 -18.39
C TYR A 41 -23.73 -4.18 -16.97
N HIS A 42 -22.41 -4.23 -16.78
CA HIS A 42 -21.74 -4.08 -15.48
C HIS A 42 -21.21 -2.67 -15.21
N PHE A 43 -20.78 -1.94 -16.25
CA PHE A 43 -20.15 -0.63 -16.17
C PHE A 43 -20.66 0.29 -17.26
N LYS A 44 -20.95 1.54 -16.91
CA LYS A 44 -21.47 2.55 -17.86
C LYS A 44 -20.45 2.94 -18.93
N ASN A 45 -19.18 2.98 -18.57
CA ASN A 45 -18.06 3.38 -19.43
C ASN A 45 -16.72 2.99 -18.77
N LYS A 46 -15.60 3.28 -19.46
CA LYS A 46 -14.24 3.02 -18.95
C LYS A 46 -13.95 3.75 -17.63
N LYS A 47 -14.47 4.98 -17.48
CA LYS A 47 -14.31 5.75 -16.24
C LYS A 47 -15.00 5.07 -15.05
N ASP A 48 -16.17 4.50 -15.22
CA ASP A 48 -16.89 3.77 -14.16
C ASP A 48 -16.10 2.56 -13.64
N ILE A 49 -15.31 1.91 -14.52
CA ILE A 49 -14.37 0.85 -14.10
C ILE A 49 -13.26 1.44 -13.22
N LEU A 50 -12.64 2.55 -13.64
CA LEU A 50 -11.60 3.22 -12.89
C LEU A 50 -12.12 3.71 -11.53
N ASP A 51 -13.28 4.36 -11.49
CA ASP A 51 -13.91 4.86 -10.27
C ASP A 51 -14.22 3.70 -9.30
N SER A 52 -14.66 2.55 -9.83
CA SER A 52 -14.89 1.34 -9.04
C SER A 52 -13.60 0.74 -8.46
N LEU A 53 -12.49 0.82 -9.19
CA LEU A 53 -11.17 0.40 -8.71
C LEU A 53 -10.67 1.33 -7.59
N VAL A 54 -10.81 2.63 -7.77
CA VAL A 54 -10.45 3.65 -6.77
C VAL A 54 -11.25 3.47 -5.50
N GLU A 55 -12.56 3.26 -5.60
CA GLU A 55 -13.42 3.05 -4.44
C GLU A 55 -13.07 1.76 -3.69
N LYS A 56 -12.86 0.65 -4.41
CA LYS A 56 -12.39 -0.61 -3.82
C LYS A 56 -11.07 -0.43 -3.09
N PHE A 57 -10.16 0.36 -3.65
CA PHE A 57 -8.87 0.64 -3.04
C PHE A 57 -9.02 1.50 -1.77
N ARG A 58 -9.84 2.55 -1.80
CA ARG A 58 -10.14 3.37 -0.61
C ARG A 58 -10.68 2.52 0.54
N THR A 59 -11.69 1.70 0.26
CA THR A 59 -12.25 0.79 1.27
C THR A 59 -11.18 -0.14 1.85
N HIS A 60 -10.33 -0.73 0.99
CA HIS A 60 -9.25 -1.60 1.45
C HIS A 60 -8.25 -0.86 2.36
N ILE A 61 -7.91 0.38 2.05
CA ILE A 61 -7.01 1.20 2.88
C ILE A 61 -7.68 1.57 4.22
N GLU A 62 -8.96 1.92 4.22
CA GLU A 62 -9.73 2.21 5.44
C GLU A 62 -9.79 1.00 6.38
N ASP A 63 -10.06 -0.20 5.85
CA ASP A 63 -10.04 -1.45 6.59
C ASP A 63 -8.65 -1.73 7.19
N LEU A 64 -7.61 -1.49 6.40
CA LEU A 64 -6.22 -1.67 6.81
C LEU A 64 -5.84 -0.72 7.96
N LEU A 65 -6.22 0.57 7.86
CA LEU A 65 -5.95 1.57 8.88
C LEU A 65 -6.71 1.26 10.18
N SER A 66 -7.96 0.87 10.09
CA SER A 66 -8.76 0.45 11.25
C SER A 66 -8.09 -0.70 12.00
N HIS A 67 -7.54 -1.68 11.27
CA HIS A 67 -6.83 -2.80 11.88
C HIS A 67 -5.52 -2.38 12.55
N VAL A 68 -4.79 -1.41 11.97
CA VAL A 68 -3.59 -0.83 12.59
C VAL A 68 -3.94 -0.12 13.90
N ASP A 69 -5.03 0.64 13.94
CA ASP A 69 -5.49 1.31 15.15
C ASP A 69 -5.83 0.30 16.25
N GLU A 70 -6.57 -0.77 15.95
CA GLU A 70 -6.90 -1.84 16.92
C GLU A 70 -5.64 -2.47 17.52
N ILE A 71 -4.61 -2.75 16.71
CA ILE A 71 -3.36 -3.36 17.17
C ILE A 71 -2.57 -2.40 18.06
N THR A 72 -2.57 -1.11 17.71
CA THR A 72 -1.81 -0.09 18.45
C THR A 72 -2.48 0.32 19.75
N GLU A 73 -3.80 0.23 19.86
CA GLU A 73 -4.56 0.55 21.09
C GLU A 73 -4.52 -0.57 22.12
N ASN A 74 -4.35 -1.83 21.72
CA ASN A 74 -4.39 -3.00 22.59
C ASN A 74 -3.11 -3.87 22.54
N PRO A 75 -1.92 -3.36 22.86
CA PRO A 75 -0.66 -4.10 22.76
C PRO A 75 -0.56 -5.29 23.70
N SER A 76 -1.45 -5.39 24.72
CA SER A 76 -1.36 -6.38 25.80
C SER A 76 -1.82 -7.77 25.44
N GLN A 77 -2.41 -8.02 24.27
CA GLN A 77 -3.02 -9.31 23.94
C GLN A 77 -2.09 -10.36 23.33
N LYS A 78 -0.84 -10.05 23.00
CA LYS A 78 0.12 -11.07 22.50
C LYS A 78 1.48 -10.99 23.22
N LYS A 79 1.68 -11.94 24.14
CA LYS A 79 3.00 -12.20 24.78
C LYS A 79 3.96 -12.83 23.77
N GLY A 80 5.07 -12.14 23.44
CA GLY A 80 6.15 -12.76 22.70
C GLY A 80 7.34 -11.86 22.38
N LYS A 81 8.44 -12.12 23.11
CA LYS A 81 9.84 -11.68 22.94
C LYS A 81 10.24 -10.31 23.50
N LYS A 82 11.20 -10.40 24.43
CA LYS A 82 11.95 -9.29 25.08
C LYS A 82 12.72 -8.50 24.00
N ASN A 83 12.63 -7.17 24.02
CA ASN A 83 13.51 -6.15 23.43
C ASN A 83 13.01 -5.33 22.21
N ALA A 84 11.78 -5.45 21.76
CA ALA A 84 11.10 -4.41 20.96
C ALA A 84 9.62 -4.47 21.31
N ASP A 85 8.92 -3.34 21.31
CA ASP A 85 7.47 -3.35 21.48
C ASP A 85 6.87 -4.25 20.37
N PRO A 86 6.22 -5.37 20.73
CA PRO A 86 5.67 -6.31 19.74
C PRO A 86 4.67 -5.66 18.79
N SER A 87 4.05 -4.53 19.20
CA SER A 87 3.09 -3.79 18.39
C SER A 87 3.77 -3.13 17.19
N VAL A 88 4.98 -2.60 17.33
CA VAL A 88 5.71 -1.97 16.22
C VAL A 88 6.09 -3.00 15.17
N GLN A 89 6.63 -4.14 15.58
CA GLN A 89 7.02 -5.21 14.64
C GLN A 89 5.80 -5.84 13.95
N MET A 90 4.65 -5.90 14.62
CA MET A 90 3.44 -6.49 14.07
C MET A 90 2.73 -5.53 13.10
N VAL A 91 2.72 -4.23 13.37
CA VAL A 91 2.18 -3.23 12.45
C VAL A 91 3.01 -3.18 11.17
N ASP A 92 4.34 -3.16 11.28
CA ASP A 92 5.23 -3.11 10.11
C ASP A 92 5.03 -4.32 9.20
N SER A 93 4.98 -5.54 9.74
CA SER A 93 4.80 -6.74 8.90
C SER A 93 3.40 -6.82 8.31
N TYR A 94 2.36 -6.45 9.05
CA TYR A 94 0.99 -6.43 8.55
C TYR A 94 0.82 -5.40 7.43
N MET A 95 1.29 -4.16 7.64
CA MET A 95 1.25 -3.11 6.63
C MET A 95 2.03 -3.49 5.38
N ILE A 96 3.24 -4.03 5.55
CA ILE A 96 4.06 -4.46 4.42
C ILE A 96 3.34 -5.58 3.63
N ASP A 97 2.81 -6.60 4.31
CA ASP A 97 2.17 -7.73 3.65
C ASP A 97 0.81 -7.38 3.03
N SER A 98 -0.04 -6.67 3.76
CA SER A 98 -1.42 -6.39 3.34
C SER A 98 -1.56 -5.16 2.45
N TYR A 99 -0.51 -4.35 2.33
CA TYR A 99 -0.50 -3.17 1.49
C TYR A 99 0.53 -3.28 0.36
N LEU A 100 1.81 -3.33 0.70
CA LEU A 100 2.88 -3.25 -0.30
C LEU A 100 3.02 -4.56 -1.10
N PHE A 101 2.81 -5.71 -0.47
CA PHE A 101 2.87 -7.04 -1.11
C PHE A 101 1.51 -7.61 -1.51
N ASP A 102 0.42 -6.90 -1.23
CA ASP A 102 -0.88 -7.25 -1.80
C ASP A 102 -0.90 -6.96 -3.31
N PRO A 103 -1.24 -7.94 -4.16
CA PRO A 103 -1.21 -7.75 -5.62
C PRO A 103 -2.14 -6.64 -6.11
N PHE A 104 -3.33 -6.50 -5.51
CA PHE A 104 -4.28 -5.46 -5.88
C PHE A 104 -3.75 -4.07 -5.53
N CYS A 105 -3.26 -3.89 -4.30
CA CYS A 105 -2.66 -2.64 -3.87
C CYS A 105 -1.44 -2.27 -4.68
N ASN A 106 -0.58 -3.23 -5.01
CA ASN A 106 0.60 -2.98 -5.83
C ASN A 106 0.25 -2.47 -7.23
N LEU A 107 -0.74 -3.11 -7.89
CA LEU A 107 -1.23 -2.65 -9.19
C LEU A 107 -1.89 -1.26 -9.11
N MET A 108 -2.64 -0.98 -8.03
CA MET A 108 -3.22 0.35 -7.79
C MET A 108 -2.14 1.41 -7.60
N LEU A 109 -1.08 1.15 -6.82
CA LEU A 109 0.05 2.06 -6.65
C LEU A 109 0.74 2.36 -7.99
N ARG A 110 0.95 1.33 -8.83
CA ARG A 110 1.53 1.50 -10.16
C ARG A 110 0.63 2.33 -11.08
N LEU A 111 -0.66 2.06 -11.09
CA LEU A 111 -1.64 2.84 -11.84
C LEU A 111 -1.62 4.31 -11.38
N MET A 112 -1.70 4.56 -10.07
CA MET A 112 -1.67 5.91 -9.53
C MET A 112 -0.37 6.64 -9.84
N MET A 113 0.77 5.94 -9.82
CA MET A 113 2.07 6.51 -10.21
C MET A 113 2.10 6.97 -11.67
N ILE A 114 1.43 6.28 -12.58
CA ILE A 114 1.32 6.67 -14.00
C ILE A 114 0.35 7.85 -14.15
N GLU A 115 -0.82 7.77 -13.52
CA GLU A 115 -1.94 8.67 -13.73
C GLU A 115 -1.88 9.98 -12.92
N GLN A 116 -1.01 10.09 -11.91
CA GLN A 116 -0.90 11.29 -11.07
C GLN A 116 -0.61 12.58 -11.84
N PHE A 117 -0.02 12.47 -13.03
CA PHE A 117 0.28 13.63 -13.90
C PHE A 117 -0.87 14.02 -14.84
N HIS A 118 -1.91 13.18 -14.92
CA HIS A 118 -3.04 13.34 -15.83
C HIS A 118 -4.39 13.45 -15.11
N ASN A 119 -4.45 13.04 -13.83
CA ASN A 119 -5.69 12.99 -13.05
C ASN A 119 -5.46 13.51 -11.63
N GLU A 120 -6.04 14.68 -11.34
CA GLU A 120 -5.88 15.35 -10.05
C GLU A 120 -6.41 14.54 -8.86
N GLU A 121 -7.53 13.85 -9.01
CA GLU A 121 -8.09 12.99 -7.95
C GLU A 121 -7.13 11.84 -7.64
N ILE A 122 -6.54 11.22 -8.67
CA ILE A 122 -5.55 10.16 -8.49
C ILE A 122 -4.26 10.70 -7.89
N ARG A 123 -3.83 11.90 -8.28
CA ARG A 123 -2.65 12.56 -7.70
C ARG A 123 -2.80 12.75 -6.20
N VAL A 124 -3.94 13.29 -5.75
CA VAL A 124 -4.23 13.49 -4.33
C VAL A 124 -4.27 12.15 -3.58
N LEU A 125 -4.92 11.15 -4.16
CA LEU A 125 -4.98 9.81 -3.57
C LEU A 125 -3.57 9.19 -3.46
N TYR A 126 -2.75 9.30 -4.50
CA TYR A 126 -1.38 8.80 -4.52
C TYR A 126 -0.51 9.45 -3.45
N GLU A 127 -0.56 10.80 -3.34
CA GLU A 127 0.17 11.57 -2.33
C GLU A 127 -0.25 11.15 -0.92
N LYS A 128 -1.56 11.05 -0.68
CA LYS A 128 -2.09 10.64 0.60
C LYS A 128 -1.62 9.23 0.98
N THR A 129 -1.77 8.28 0.08
CA THR A 129 -1.56 6.86 0.34
C THR A 129 -0.09 6.47 0.47
N LEU A 130 0.81 7.13 -0.28
CA LEU A 130 2.23 6.77 -0.27
C LEU A 130 3.07 7.63 0.69
N PHE A 131 2.66 8.86 0.94
CA PHE A 131 3.46 9.80 1.72
C PHE A 131 2.78 10.25 3.01
N THR A 132 1.54 10.74 2.97
CA THR A 132 0.92 11.38 4.13
C THR A 132 0.48 10.37 5.20
N ASP A 133 -0.39 9.43 4.85
CA ASP A 133 -0.95 8.48 5.82
C ASP A 133 0.15 7.58 6.44
N PRO A 134 1.11 7.00 5.68
CA PRO A 134 2.18 6.21 6.29
C PRO A 134 3.09 7.03 7.22
N TYR A 135 3.35 8.30 6.89
CA TYR A 135 4.13 9.18 7.75
C TYR A 135 3.42 9.47 9.08
N GLU A 136 2.12 9.77 9.04
CA GLU A 136 1.31 10.02 10.22
C GLU A 136 1.20 8.78 11.13
N ILE A 137 1.02 7.60 10.54
CA ILE A 137 1.02 6.32 11.28
C ILE A 137 2.35 6.11 12.00
N GLN A 138 3.46 6.26 11.28
CA GLN A 138 4.80 6.13 11.87
C GLN A 138 5.01 7.16 12.98
N MET A 139 4.60 8.42 12.78
CA MET A 139 4.69 9.47 13.80
C MET A 139 3.95 9.07 15.09
N ASN A 140 2.73 8.53 14.97
CA ASN A 140 1.95 8.08 16.12
C ASN A 140 2.62 6.91 16.86
N ILE A 141 3.16 5.93 16.13
CA ILE A 141 3.87 4.78 16.70
C ILE A 141 5.11 5.25 17.47
N PHE A 142 5.95 6.08 16.85
CA PHE A 142 7.20 6.54 17.48
C PHE A 142 6.96 7.48 18.67
N LYS A 143 5.91 8.32 18.65
CA LYS A 143 5.50 9.10 19.84
C LYS A 143 5.12 8.21 21.02
N ARG A 144 4.42 7.11 20.78
CA ARG A 144 4.08 6.12 21.83
C ARG A 144 5.34 5.45 22.39
N LEU A 145 6.30 5.10 21.53
CA LEU A 145 7.59 4.54 21.97
C LEU A 145 8.39 5.53 22.84
N ALA A 146 8.41 6.81 22.47
CA ALA A 146 9.05 7.85 23.26
C ALA A 146 8.35 8.01 24.63
N SER A 147 7.03 8.05 24.66
CA SER A 147 6.25 8.10 25.91
C SER A 147 6.46 6.87 26.81
N ALA A 148 6.82 5.73 26.24
CA ALA A 148 7.21 4.51 26.95
C ALA A 148 8.70 4.49 27.37
N GLY A 149 9.46 5.56 27.09
CA GLY A 149 10.87 5.68 27.45
C GLY A 149 11.86 4.88 26.59
N VAL A 150 11.41 4.43 25.40
CA VAL A 150 12.27 3.66 24.47
C VAL A 150 13.25 4.55 23.74
N MET A 151 12.93 5.83 23.58
CA MET A 151 13.76 6.85 22.92
C MET A 151 13.45 8.24 23.44
N PRO A 152 14.35 9.24 23.27
CA PRO A 152 14.07 10.64 23.55
C PRO A 152 12.93 11.19 22.66
N GLU A 153 12.05 12.01 23.23
CA GLU A 153 10.94 12.62 22.51
C GLU A 153 11.41 13.57 21.40
N GLU A 154 12.51 14.28 21.64
CA GLU A 154 13.15 15.19 20.69
C GLU A 154 13.65 14.50 19.41
N ASP A 155 13.91 13.21 19.46
CA ASP A 155 14.41 12.43 18.30
C ASP A 155 13.29 11.90 17.42
N VAL A 156 12.03 11.89 17.87
CA VAL A 156 10.90 11.24 17.19
C VAL A 156 10.73 11.74 15.76
N GLU A 157 10.64 13.06 15.55
CA GLU A 157 10.41 13.62 14.22
C GLU A 157 11.53 13.26 13.24
N TRP A 158 12.77 13.31 13.70
CA TRP A 158 13.93 12.95 12.89
C TRP A 158 13.93 11.47 12.52
N ILE A 159 13.69 10.60 13.48
CA ILE A 159 13.64 9.14 13.26
C ILE A 159 12.53 8.76 12.29
N VAL A 160 11.34 9.34 12.44
CA VAL A 160 10.22 9.09 11.54
C VAL A 160 10.56 9.54 10.12
N ARG A 161 11.17 10.71 9.96
CA ARG A 161 11.59 11.22 8.65
C ARG A 161 12.60 10.31 7.96
N GLU A 162 13.61 9.84 8.69
CA GLU A 162 14.60 8.89 8.16
C GLU A 162 13.94 7.55 7.78
N THR A 163 13.14 6.99 8.71
CA THR A 163 12.47 5.70 8.50
C THR A 163 11.53 5.75 7.30
N HIS A 164 10.68 6.77 7.24
CA HIS A 164 9.73 6.94 6.14
C HIS A 164 10.44 7.10 4.79
N SER A 165 11.48 7.94 4.73
CA SER A 165 12.27 8.15 3.50
C SER A 165 12.92 6.86 3.04
N TYR A 166 13.48 6.07 3.96
CA TYR A 166 14.12 4.80 3.62
C TYR A 166 13.12 3.75 3.15
N MET A 167 11.99 3.59 3.85
CA MET A 167 10.94 2.64 3.46
C MET A 167 10.29 3.03 2.12
N THR A 168 10.08 4.32 1.86
CA THR A 168 9.61 4.81 0.56
C THR A 168 10.59 4.45 -0.54
N MET A 169 11.88 4.68 -0.35
CA MET A 169 12.91 4.29 -1.31
C MET A 169 12.93 2.78 -1.57
N LEU A 170 12.77 1.95 -0.52
CA LEU A 170 12.68 0.49 -0.67
C LEU A 170 11.42 0.08 -1.44
N THR A 171 10.29 0.76 -1.22
CA THR A 171 9.05 0.54 -1.97
C THR A 171 9.27 0.74 -3.47
N PHE A 172 9.90 1.83 -3.87
CA PHE A 172 10.27 2.05 -5.27
C PHE A 172 11.24 0.99 -5.80
N LYS A 173 12.27 0.64 -5.03
CA LYS A 173 13.29 -0.33 -5.42
C LYS A 173 12.75 -1.74 -5.63
N TYR A 174 11.86 -2.22 -4.76
CA TYR A 174 11.47 -3.62 -4.71
C TYR A 174 10.08 -3.91 -5.25
N LEU A 175 9.15 -2.98 -5.15
CA LEU A 175 7.72 -3.28 -5.28
C LEU A 175 7.08 -2.69 -6.54
N LEU A 176 7.46 -1.48 -6.95
CA LEU A 176 6.77 -0.80 -8.04
C LEU A 176 7.19 -1.26 -9.45
N ASN A 177 8.17 -2.14 -9.58
CA ASN A 177 8.53 -2.73 -10.87
C ASN A 177 7.81 -4.07 -11.16
N GLY A 178 6.79 -4.41 -10.38
CA GLY A 178 5.81 -5.44 -10.72
C GLY A 178 6.16 -6.87 -10.36
N ASP A 179 7.32 -7.12 -9.73
CA ASP A 179 7.72 -8.46 -9.33
C ASP A 179 7.57 -8.63 -7.80
N LEU A 180 6.46 -9.25 -7.35
CA LEU A 180 6.15 -9.52 -5.94
C LEU A 180 6.62 -10.91 -5.49
N THR A 181 7.74 -11.41 -6.01
CA THR A 181 8.26 -12.72 -5.64
C THR A 181 8.67 -12.79 -4.17
N GLU A 182 8.58 -13.99 -3.58
CA GLU A 182 9.07 -14.28 -2.23
C GLU A 182 10.55 -13.88 -2.02
N LYS A 183 11.36 -13.95 -3.08
CA LYS A 183 12.76 -13.51 -3.04
C LYS A 183 12.85 -11.99 -2.81
N ARG A 184 12.02 -11.19 -3.49
CA ARG A 184 11.98 -9.74 -3.32
C ARG A 184 11.42 -9.34 -1.98
N LYS A 185 10.36 -10.02 -1.54
CA LYS A 185 9.77 -9.83 -0.21
C LYS A 185 10.82 -10.04 0.89
N LYS A 186 11.55 -11.16 0.84
CA LYS A 186 12.64 -11.44 1.80
C LYS A 186 13.75 -10.39 1.75
N ALA A 187 14.13 -9.91 0.56
CA ALA A 187 15.14 -8.88 0.41
C ALA A 187 14.67 -7.54 1.00
N TYR A 188 13.41 -7.17 0.77
CA TYR A 188 12.80 -5.97 1.37
C TYR A 188 12.83 -6.05 2.91
N TYR A 189 12.31 -7.13 3.49
CA TYR A 189 12.30 -7.32 4.94
C TYR A 189 13.71 -7.29 5.55
N LYS A 190 14.67 -7.90 4.86
CA LYS A 190 16.06 -7.87 5.32
C LYS A 190 16.61 -6.45 5.38
N GLU A 191 16.39 -5.62 4.36
CA GLU A 191 16.86 -4.23 4.35
C GLU A 191 16.15 -3.38 5.42
N VAL A 192 14.84 -3.54 5.60
CA VAL A 192 14.09 -2.87 6.68
C VAL A 192 14.63 -3.28 8.06
N HIS A 193 14.79 -4.57 8.28
CA HIS A 193 15.35 -5.08 9.55
C HIS A 193 16.76 -4.56 9.81
N ASP A 194 17.64 -4.61 8.81
CA ASP A 194 19.03 -4.16 8.94
C ASP A 194 19.09 -2.64 9.23
N PHE A 195 18.22 -1.85 8.63
CA PHE A 195 18.10 -0.42 8.90
C PHE A 195 17.64 -0.17 10.34
N MET A 196 16.55 -0.78 10.78
CA MET A 196 16.01 -0.63 12.13
C MET A 196 17.01 -1.11 13.20
N ALA A 197 17.67 -2.26 12.97
CA ALA A 197 18.65 -2.79 13.89
C ALA A 197 19.89 -1.89 14.08
N ARG A 198 20.28 -1.15 13.06
CA ARG A 198 21.37 -0.16 13.17
C ARG A 198 20.93 1.09 13.91
N ARG A 199 19.68 1.52 13.71
CA ARG A 199 19.14 2.75 14.29
C ARG A 199 18.84 2.61 15.80
N PHE A 200 18.37 1.43 16.22
CA PHE A 200 17.96 1.16 17.59
C PHE A 200 18.94 0.25 18.36
N LYS A 201 20.18 0.01 17.83
CA LYS A 201 21.27 -0.53 18.65
C LYS A 201 21.81 0.60 19.51
N ALA A 202 21.39 0.59 20.80
CA ALA A 202 22.11 1.29 21.85
C ALA A 202 23.45 0.63 22.13
#